data_51b8abc490351ffe818e19ae3a643db8
#
_entry.id   51b8abc490351ffe818e19ae3a643db8
#
_cell.length_a   1.000
_cell.length_b   1.000
_cell.length_c   1.000
_cell.angle_alpha   90.00
_cell.angle_beta   90.00
_cell.angle_gamma   90.00
#
_symmetry.space_group_name_H-M   'P 1'
#
loop_
_entity.id
_entity.type
_entity.pdbx_description
1 polymer ?
#
loop_
_entity_poly.entity_id
_entity_poly.type
_entity_poly.pdbx_seq_one_letter_code
_entity_poly.pdbx_strand_id
1 'polypeptide(L)'
;MRDAVLLSFDEPLATALHERAERVLGRPVKRLHGVRGMRRAYQLCAHLVDTETFFLLDGDFEIDEHFDAQAAAPLGAGVAMRVWQAVNPVNGLTYGYGGLKLIRTTALQEIGEAVDVLAALPGRAEFSPVVAGVTRFDQSPFHAWKAGFRECAMLARGCEYGSSPQGARTRLTGWTSGDGGGEFAIWARRGAADGIAFAAQAGGDPARFTGLNDPAWLRRRFEAVAR
;
A
#
# COMPACT_ATOMS: atom_id res chain seq x y z
N MET A 1 12.96 -11.35 -18.74
CA MET A 1 12.79 -10.04 -18.07
C MET A 1 11.38 -10.03 -17.49
N ARG A 2 11.13 -9.53 -16.26
CA ARG A 2 9.80 -9.53 -15.65
C ARG A 2 9.00 -8.31 -16.11
N ASP A 3 7.71 -8.43 -16.30
CA ASP A 3 6.82 -7.28 -16.52
C ASP A 3 6.78 -6.36 -15.29
N ALA A 4 6.27 -5.14 -15.48
CA ALA A 4 5.99 -4.21 -14.40
C ALA A 4 4.68 -3.47 -14.66
N VAL A 5 3.90 -3.25 -13.59
CA VAL A 5 2.63 -2.54 -13.61
C VAL A 5 2.61 -1.48 -12.51
N LEU A 6 2.16 -0.27 -12.82
CA LEU A 6 1.82 0.74 -11.82
C LEU A 6 0.30 0.78 -11.69
N LEU A 7 -0.19 0.57 -10.47
CA LEU A 7 -1.60 0.64 -10.11
C LEU A 7 -1.90 1.97 -9.44
N SER A 8 -2.77 2.78 -10.03
CA SER A 8 -3.15 4.09 -9.50
C SER A 8 -4.67 4.32 -9.55
N PHE A 9 -5.16 5.21 -8.70
CA PHE A 9 -6.58 5.59 -8.69
C PHE A 9 -6.76 7.10 -8.77
N ASP A 10 -6.34 7.87 -7.76
CA ASP A 10 -6.46 9.33 -7.67
C ASP A 10 -5.19 10.00 -7.13
N GLU A 11 -4.07 9.28 -7.11
CA GLU A 11 -2.81 9.76 -6.56
C GLU A 11 -2.25 10.91 -7.41
N PRO A 12 -1.97 12.09 -6.81
CA PRO A 12 -1.56 13.29 -7.54
C PRO A 12 -0.25 13.13 -8.33
N LEU A 13 0.69 12.34 -7.81
CA LEU A 13 1.99 12.12 -8.42
C LEU A 13 2.04 10.91 -9.36
N ALA A 14 0.95 10.17 -9.56
CA ALA A 14 0.98 8.88 -10.24
C ALA A 14 1.64 8.93 -11.64
N THR A 15 1.50 10.02 -12.39
CA THR A 15 2.13 10.16 -13.71
C THR A 15 3.64 10.34 -13.60
N ALA A 16 4.11 11.22 -12.74
CA ALA A 16 5.55 11.45 -12.52
C ALA A 16 6.24 10.21 -11.93
N LEU A 17 5.55 9.50 -11.03
CA LEU A 17 6.07 8.27 -10.42
C LEU A 17 6.08 7.10 -11.41
N HIS A 18 5.15 7.07 -12.38
CA HIS A 18 5.17 6.12 -13.48
C HIS A 18 6.41 6.32 -14.37
N GLU A 19 6.67 7.55 -14.81
CA GLU A 19 7.86 7.90 -15.60
C GLU A 19 9.16 7.59 -14.84
N ARG A 20 9.19 7.84 -13.52
CA ARG A 20 10.32 7.47 -12.67
C ARG A 20 10.51 5.95 -12.62
N ALA A 21 9.43 5.19 -12.45
CA ALA A 21 9.47 3.73 -12.42
C ALA A 21 10.04 3.16 -13.74
N GLU A 22 9.65 3.71 -14.90
CA GLU A 22 10.20 3.30 -16.19
C GLU A 22 11.70 3.54 -16.29
N ARG A 23 12.17 4.72 -15.84
CA ARG A 23 13.61 5.04 -15.83
C ARG A 23 14.40 4.11 -14.93
N VAL A 24 13.95 3.90 -13.68
CA VAL A 24 14.67 3.07 -12.69
C VAL A 24 14.65 1.61 -13.09
N LEU A 25 13.52 1.08 -13.55
CA LEU A 25 13.41 -0.31 -13.97
C LEU A 25 14.03 -0.57 -15.36
N GLY A 26 14.38 0.49 -16.11
CA GLY A 26 14.97 0.39 -17.45
C GLY A 26 14.07 -0.30 -18.48
N ARG A 27 12.74 -0.16 -18.35
CA ARG A 27 11.74 -0.83 -19.20
C ARG A 27 10.40 -0.12 -19.16
N PRO A 28 9.50 -0.35 -20.15
CA PRO A 28 8.13 0.10 -20.08
C PRO A 28 7.42 -0.47 -18.84
N VAL A 29 6.63 0.37 -18.17
CA VAL A 29 5.76 0.00 -17.05
C VAL A 29 4.32 0.15 -17.51
N LYS A 30 3.56 -0.95 -17.54
CA LYS A 30 2.14 -0.91 -17.86
C LYS A 30 1.39 -0.14 -16.77
N ARG A 31 0.34 0.59 -17.12
CA ARG A 31 -0.42 1.38 -16.13
C ARG A 31 -1.87 0.93 -16.07
N LEU A 32 -2.35 0.62 -14.87
CA LEU A 32 -3.77 0.46 -14.58
C LEU A 32 -4.24 1.62 -13.72
N HIS A 33 -5.27 2.35 -14.18
CA HIS A 33 -5.74 3.56 -13.51
C HIS A 33 -7.25 3.57 -13.32
N GLY A 34 -7.72 4.08 -12.16
CA GLY A 34 -9.12 4.41 -11.91
C GLY A 34 -10.05 3.20 -11.71
N VAL A 35 -9.52 2.00 -11.50
CA VAL A 35 -10.34 0.80 -11.27
C VAL A 35 -10.85 0.77 -9.84
N ARG A 36 -12.17 0.73 -9.68
CA ARG A 36 -12.80 0.58 -8.36
C ARG A 36 -12.78 -0.87 -7.90
N GLY A 37 -12.47 -1.06 -6.62
CA GLY A 37 -12.41 -2.36 -5.96
C GLY A 37 -11.00 -2.96 -6.04
N MET A 38 -10.36 -3.11 -4.88
CA MET A 38 -8.97 -3.55 -4.75
C MET A 38 -8.75 -4.93 -5.41
N ARG A 39 -9.58 -5.92 -5.10
CA ARG A 39 -9.50 -7.26 -5.69
C ARG A 39 -9.53 -7.21 -7.22
N ARG A 40 -10.52 -6.50 -7.79
CA ARG A 40 -10.67 -6.35 -9.24
C ARG A 40 -9.45 -5.67 -9.87
N ALA A 41 -8.93 -4.61 -9.24
CA ALA A 41 -7.76 -3.90 -9.72
C ALA A 41 -6.53 -4.84 -9.77
N TYR A 42 -6.31 -5.63 -8.72
CA TYR A 42 -5.22 -6.60 -8.67
C TYR A 42 -5.36 -7.71 -9.72
N GLN A 43 -6.56 -8.26 -9.90
CA GLN A 43 -6.81 -9.25 -10.96
C GLN A 43 -6.55 -8.67 -12.35
N LEU A 44 -6.96 -7.44 -12.61
CA LEU A 44 -6.69 -6.77 -13.89
C LEU A 44 -5.19 -6.51 -14.10
N CYS A 45 -4.42 -6.19 -13.05
CA CYS A 45 -2.96 -6.12 -13.17
C CYS A 45 -2.36 -7.44 -13.66
N ALA A 46 -2.86 -8.58 -13.15
CA ALA A 46 -2.41 -9.91 -13.60
C ALA A 46 -2.78 -10.22 -15.06
N HIS A 47 -3.86 -9.63 -15.59
CA HIS A 47 -4.23 -9.77 -16.99
C HIS A 47 -3.44 -8.88 -17.95
N LEU A 48 -2.73 -7.88 -17.42
CA LEU A 48 -1.88 -7.00 -18.23
C LEU A 48 -0.50 -7.59 -18.52
N VAL A 49 -0.09 -8.68 -17.85
CA VAL A 49 1.28 -9.19 -17.89
C VAL A 49 1.33 -10.58 -18.50
N ASP A 50 2.47 -10.89 -19.13
CA ASP A 50 2.74 -12.17 -19.76
C ASP A 50 3.76 -13.02 -18.99
N THR A 51 4.43 -12.43 -17.98
CA THR A 51 5.45 -13.09 -17.20
C THR A 51 4.87 -13.79 -15.96
N GLU A 52 5.48 -14.90 -15.55
CA GLU A 52 5.06 -15.68 -14.37
C GLU A 52 5.08 -14.85 -13.08
N THR A 53 6.02 -13.91 -12.98
CA THR A 53 6.12 -12.96 -11.87
C THR A 53 6.37 -11.57 -12.42
N PHE A 54 5.80 -10.56 -11.81
CA PHE A 54 5.96 -9.17 -12.24
C PHE A 54 6.09 -8.21 -11.06
N PHE A 55 6.64 -7.03 -11.31
CA PHE A 55 6.68 -5.94 -10.33
C PHE A 55 5.35 -5.17 -10.37
N LEU A 56 4.75 -4.97 -9.19
CA LEU A 56 3.60 -4.09 -9.00
C LEU A 56 4.00 -2.93 -8.12
N LEU A 57 3.77 -1.70 -8.63
CA LEU A 57 4.02 -0.45 -7.91
C LEU A 57 2.68 0.23 -7.61
N ASP A 58 2.54 0.78 -6.41
CA ASP A 58 1.42 1.63 -6.08
C ASP A 58 1.62 3.03 -6.67
N GLY A 59 0.52 3.73 -7.01
CA GLY A 59 0.55 5.01 -7.70
C GLY A 59 1.14 6.17 -6.89
N ASP A 60 1.36 5.97 -5.60
CA ASP A 60 2.03 6.89 -4.68
C ASP A 60 3.44 6.43 -4.27
N PHE A 61 3.98 5.38 -4.89
CA PHE A 61 5.30 4.86 -4.55
C PHE A 61 6.41 5.50 -5.39
N GLU A 62 7.29 6.23 -4.73
CA GLU A 62 8.52 6.77 -5.32
C GLU A 62 9.65 5.75 -5.16
N ILE A 63 9.96 5.05 -6.25
CA ILE A 63 11.05 4.06 -6.28
C ILE A 63 12.41 4.73 -6.13
N ASP A 64 13.31 4.14 -5.32
CA ASP A 64 14.69 4.59 -5.17
C ASP A 64 15.46 4.47 -6.50
N GLU A 65 16.27 5.48 -6.82
CA GLU A 65 17.05 5.53 -8.07
C GLU A 65 18.05 4.38 -8.20
N HIS A 66 18.51 3.85 -7.07
CA HIS A 66 19.49 2.77 -7.00
C HIS A 66 18.83 1.38 -6.83
N PHE A 67 17.49 1.31 -6.92
CA PHE A 67 16.82 0.00 -6.82
C PHE A 67 17.20 -0.90 -7.99
N ASP A 68 17.87 -2.02 -7.68
CA ASP A 68 18.25 -3.01 -8.68
C ASP A 68 17.17 -4.11 -8.82
N ALA A 69 16.34 -3.97 -9.86
CA ALA A 69 15.32 -4.96 -10.18
C ALA A 69 15.90 -6.31 -10.66
N GLN A 70 17.15 -6.32 -11.16
CA GLN A 70 17.79 -7.55 -11.64
C GLN A 70 18.33 -8.39 -10.48
N ALA A 71 18.76 -7.74 -9.40
CA ALA A 71 19.15 -8.41 -8.16
C ALA A 71 17.98 -9.04 -7.39
N ALA A 72 16.73 -8.75 -7.77
CA ALA A 72 15.56 -9.34 -7.14
C ALA A 72 15.50 -10.86 -7.41
N ALA A 73 15.84 -11.67 -6.41
CA ALA A 73 15.76 -13.12 -6.51
C ALA A 73 14.34 -13.61 -6.89
N PRO A 74 14.21 -14.77 -7.54
CA PRO A 74 12.91 -15.39 -7.80
C PRO A 74 12.13 -15.63 -6.50
N LEU A 75 10.79 -15.70 -6.59
CA LEU A 75 9.94 -16.10 -5.48
C LEU A 75 10.12 -17.60 -5.20
N GLY A 76 10.35 -17.94 -3.94
CA GLY A 76 10.44 -19.32 -3.50
C GLY A 76 9.12 -20.09 -3.64
N ALA A 77 9.19 -21.41 -3.41
CA ALA A 77 7.99 -22.25 -3.41
C ALA A 77 7.00 -21.79 -2.33
N GLY A 78 5.72 -21.71 -2.68
CA GLY A 78 4.64 -21.26 -1.79
C GLY A 78 4.66 -19.77 -1.44
N VAL A 79 5.58 -18.99 -2.02
CA VAL A 79 5.59 -17.51 -1.90
C VAL A 79 4.78 -16.92 -3.05
N ALA A 80 3.71 -16.23 -2.69
CA ALA A 80 2.85 -15.53 -3.64
C ALA A 80 3.36 -14.11 -3.96
N MET A 81 3.98 -13.45 -2.96
CA MET A 81 4.40 -12.06 -3.07
C MET A 81 5.63 -11.79 -2.20
N ARG A 82 6.53 -10.94 -2.69
CA ARG A 82 7.57 -10.28 -1.91
C ARG A 82 7.31 -8.79 -1.87
N VAL A 83 7.30 -8.21 -0.68
CA VAL A 83 7.10 -6.78 -0.43
C VAL A 83 8.43 -6.18 0.02
N TRP A 84 8.85 -5.09 -0.60
CA TRP A 84 9.99 -4.31 -0.15
C TRP A 84 9.58 -3.27 0.89
N GLN A 85 10.54 -2.91 1.74
CA GLN A 85 10.34 -1.82 2.68
C GLN A 85 10.27 -0.47 1.95
N ALA A 86 9.49 0.43 2.54
CA ALA A 86 9.39 1.82 2.13
C ALA A 86 9.51 2.73 3.34
N VAL A 87 10.01 3.93 3.12
CA VAL A 87 10.01 5.00 4.13
C VAL A 87 8.62 5.63 4.18
N ASN A 88 8.12 5.82 5.39
CA ASN A 88 6.94 6.62 5.64
C ASN A 88 7.36 8.08 5.83
N PRO A 89 6.96 9.03 4.96
CA PRO A 89 7.44 10.41 4.99
C PRO A 89 6.89 11.20 6.18
N VAL A 90 5.83 10.71 6.84
CA VAL A 90 5.20 11.41 7.97
C VAL A 90 5.88 11.08 9.31
N ASN A 91 6.29 9.83 9.51
CA ASN A 91 6.85 9.39 10.79
C ASN A 91 8.29 8.86 10.71
N GLY A 92 8.87 8.83 9.50
CA GLY A 92 10.23 8.36 9.26
C GLY A 92 10.45 6.85 9.44
N LEU A 93 9.42 6.10 9.80
CA LEU A 93 9.54 4.66 9.98
C LEU A 93 9.72 3.96 8.63
N THR A 94 10.47 2.88 8.67
CA THR A 94 10.73 2.03 7.50
C THR A 94 10.14 0.65 7.76
N TYR A 95 9.23 0.20 6.89
CA TYR A 95 8.58 -1.11 7.00
C TYR A 95 8.02 -1.56 5.65
N GLY A 96 7.49 -2.80 5.57
CA GLY A 96 6.86 -3.34 4.38
C GLY A 96 5.50 -2.68 4.11
N TYR A 97 5.52 -1.56 3.42
CA TYR A 97 4.34 -0.72 3.16
C TYR A 97 3.50 -1.17 1.97
N GLY A 98 4.02 -2.07 1.16
CA GLY A 98 3.34 -2.55 -0.03
C GLY A 98 3.52 -1.69 -1.29
N GLY A 99 4.29 -0.61 -1.25
CA GLY A 99 4.50 0.29 -2.39
C GLY A 99 5.17 -0.38 -3.59
N LEU A 100 6.15 -1.27 -3.36
CA LEU A 100 6.77 -2.11 -4.39
C LEU A 100 6.67 -3.58 -4.01
N LYS A 101 6.20 -4.39 -4.96
CA LYS A 101 5.96 -5.83 -4.79
C LYS A 101 6.47 -6.61 -5.99
N LEU A 102 7.04 -7.80 -5.76
CA LEU A 102 7.19 -8.84 -6.79
C LEU A 102 6.11 -9.88 -6.53
N ILE A 103 5.27 -10.16 -7.52
CA ILE A 103 4.06 -10.96 -7.34
C ILE A 103 4.03 -12.09 -8.36
N ARG A 104 3.57 -13.25 -7.93
CA ARG A 104 3.25 -14.37 -8.83
C ARG A 104 1.91 -14.06 -9.53
N THR A 105 1.89 -14.06 -10.87
CA THR A 105 0.73 -13.69 -11.68
C THR A 105 -0.50 -14.51 -11.32
N THR A 106 -0.36 -15.83 -11.19
CA THR A 106 -1.45 -16.73 -10.80
C THR A 106 -2.02 -16.40 -9.42
N ALA A 107 -1.20 -15.93 -8.48
CA ALA A 107 -1.68 -15.56 -7.14
C ALA A 107 -2.65 -14.38 -7.15
N LEU A 108 -2.50 -13.44 -8.10
CA LEU A 108 -3.48 -12.37 -8.26
C LEU A 108 -4.71 -12.78 -9.08
N GLN A 109 -4.58 -13.72 -9.99
CA GLN A 109 -5.74 -14.29 -10.69
C GLN A 109 -6.68 -15.01 -9.71
N GLU A 110 -6.11 -15.69 -8.73
CA GLU A 110 -6.81 -16.50 -7.71
C GLU A 110 -7.05 -15.76 -6.39
N ILE A 111 -6.77 -14.44 -6.33
CA ILE A 111 -6.89 -13.67 -5.10
C ILE A 111 -8.29 -13.75 -4.49
N GLY A 112 -8.36 -14.07 -3.20
CA GLY A 112 -9.58 -14.16 -2.42
C GLY A 112 -10.16 -12.81 -2.01
N GLU A 113 -11.01 -12.83 -0.99
CA GLU A 113 -11.61 -11.64 -0.40
C GLU A 113 -11.10 -11.44 1.03
N ALA A 114 -10.42 -10.32 1.25
CA ALA A 114 -10.05 -9.83 2.57
C ALA A 114 -9.89 -8.31 2.53
N VAL A 115 -9.97 -7.67 3.68
CA VAL A 115 -9.69 -6.23 3.80
C VAL A 115 -8.22 -5.96 3.54
N ASP A 116 -7.34 -6.80 4.09
CA ASP A 116 -5.92 -6.80 3.77
C ASP A 116 -5.65 -7.70 2.56
N VAL A 117 -5.10 -7.10 1.51
CA VAL A 117 -4.77 -7.80 0.26
C VAL A 117 -3.79 -8.96 0.49
N LEU A 118 -2.82 -8.78 1.38
CA LEU A 118 -1.84 -9.84 1.68
C LEU A 118 -2.48 -11.07 2.31
N ALA A 119 -3.53 -10.87 3.12
CA ALA A 119 -4.30 -11.96 3.71
C ALA A 119 -5.22 -12.68 2.70
N ALA A 120 -5.48 -12.06 1.54
CA ALA A 120 -6.31 -12.63 0.48
C ALA A 120 -5.52 -13.49 -0.53
N LEU A 121 -4.18 -13.52 -0.46
CA LEU A 121 -3.34 -14.24 -1.41
C LEU A 121 -3.39 -15.76 -1.18
N PRO A 122 -3.42 -16.58 -2.26
CA PRO A 122 -3.27 -18.02 -2.18
C PRO A 122 -1.79 -18.39 -1.99
N GLY A 123 -1.22 -18.11 -0.82
CA GLY A 123 0.18 -18.31 -0.48
C GLY A 123 0.70 -17.23 0.45
N ARG A 124 1.92 -17.42 0.94
CA ARG A 124 2.47 -16.45 1.90
C ARG A 124 3.07 -15.22 1.21
N ALA A 125 2.98 -14.08 1.86
CA ALA A 125 3.82 -12.94 1.56
C ALA A 125 5.11 -12.99 2.39
N GLU A 126 6.22 -12.54 1.80
CA GLU A 126 7.50 -12.34 2.48
C GLU A 126 7.91 -10.87 2.39
N PHE A 127 8.68 -10.40 3.37
CA PHE A 127 9.14 -9.02 3.44
C PHE A 127 10.66 -8.97 3.23
N SER A 128 11.08 -8.18 2.23
CA SER A 128 12.49 -7.89 2.01
C SER A 128 12.98 -6.86 3.02
N PRO A 129 14.19 -6.99 3.59
CA PRO A 129 14.78 -5.96 4.44
C PRO A 129 15.28 -4.74 3.64
N VAL A 130 15.29 -4.83 2.31
CA VAL A 130 15.78 -3.75 1.44
C VAL A 130 14.72 -2.65 1.33
N VAL A 131 15.13 -1.41 1.55
CA VAL A 131 14.32 -0.22 1.33
C VAL A 131 14.32 0.08 -0.17
N ALA A 132 13.17 0.06 -0.79
CA ALA A 132 13.03 0.28 -2.23
C ALA A 132 12.55 1.68 -2.61
N GLY A 133 12.19 2.51 -1.63
CA GLY A 133 11.72 3.86 -1.91
C GLY A 133 10.90 4.48 -0.78
N VAL A 134 10.07 5.45 -1.16
CA VAL A 134 9.22 6.24 -0.26
C VAL A 134 7.77 6.14 -0.73
N THR A 135 6.83 5.98 0.19
CA THR A 135 5.39 6.04 -0.16
C THR A 135 4.89 7.48 -0.04
N ARG A 136 4.63 8.14 -1.16
CA ARG A 136 4.31 9.56 -1.26
C ARG A 136 2.81 9.83 -1.10
N PHE A 137 2.22 9.41 0.00
CA PHE A 137 0.82 9.73 0.33
C PHE A 137 0.63 11.16 0.89
N ASP A 138 1.70 11.86 1.18
CA ASP A 138 1.76 13.22 1.75
C ASP A 138 1.53 14.33 0.72
N GLN A 139 0.70 14.10 -0.29
CA GLN A 139 0.53 15.01 -1.44
C GLN A 139 -0.73 15.90 -1.37
N SER A 140 -1.60 15.66 -0.43
CA SER A 140 -2.77 16.49 -0.14
C SER A 140 -3.35 16.16 1.23
N PRO A 141 -4.20 17.04 1.81
CA PRO A 141 -4.91 16.75 3.05
C PRO A 141 -5.63 15.39 3.05
N PHE A 142 -6.34 15.09 1.95
CA PHE A 142 -7.07 13.84 1.82
C PHE A 142 -6.17 12.61 1.75
N HIS A 143 -5.12 12.63 0.93
CA HIS A 143 -4.23 11.46 0.77
C HIS A 143 -3.47 11.18 2.06
N ALA A 144 -2.98 12.21 2.74
CA ALA A 144 -2.32 12.06 4.04
C ALA A 144 -3.28 11.52 5.11
N TRP A 145 -4.50 12.07 5.20
CA TRP A 145 -5.52 11.57 6.10
C TRP A 145 -5.91 10.12 5.79
N LYS A 146 -6.14 9.80 4.51
CA LYS A 146 -6.50 8.46 4.02
C LYS A 146 -5.46 7.41 4.45
N ALA A 147 -4.17 7.71 4.30
CA ALA A 147 -3.08 6.81 4.67
C ALA A 147 -3.09 6.51 6.17
N GLY A 148 -3.08 7.54 7.02
CA GLY A 148 -3.15 7.37 8.48
C GLY A 148 -4.41 6.65 8.93
N PHE A 149 -5.56 7.01 8.36
CA PHE A 149 -6.85 6.39 8.70
C PHE A 149 -6.87 4.89 8.40
N ARG A 150 -6.50 4.50 7.19
CA ARG A 150 -6.55 3.09 6.77
C ARG A 150 -5.60 2.22 7.56
N GLU A 151 -4.36 2.64 7.66
CA GLU A 151 -3.33 1.87 8.36
C GLU A 151 -3.66 1.74 9.85
N CYS A 152 -3.99 2.84 10.53
CA CYS A 152 -4.27 2.79 11.96
C CYS A 152 -5.57 2.06 12.29
N ALA A 153 -6.58 2.08 11.41
CA ALA A 153 -7.78 1.26 11.58
C ALA A 153 -7.44 -0.24 11.52
N MET A 154 -6.60 -0.67 10.58
CA MET A 154 -6.18 -2.07 10.45
C MET A 154 -5.28 -2.52 11.60
N LEU A 155 -4.30 -1.71 11.99
CA LEU A 155 -3.40 -1.97 13.11
C LEU A 155 -4.16 -2.07 14.44
N ALA A 156 -5.05 -1.12 14.71
CA ALA A 156 -5.85 -1.10 15.94
C ALA A 156 -6.78 -2.31 16.06
N ARG A 157 -7.25 -2.84 14.92
CA ARG A 157 -8.01 -4.08 14.85
C ARG A 157 -7.14 -5.33 14.96
N GLY A 158 -5.84 -5.26 14.67
CA GLY A 158 -4.94 -6.41 14.60
C GLY A 158 -5.20 -7.32 13.39
N CYS A 159 -5.68 -6.78 12.28
CA CYS A 159 -5.99 -7.54 11.06
C CYS A 159 -4.98 -7.33 9.91
N GLU A 160 -3.91 -6.63 10.15
CA GLU A 160 -2.85 -6.44 9.17
C GLU A 160 -1.93 -7.66 9.10
N TYR A 161 -1.74 -8.18 7.90
CA TYR A 161 -0.92 -9.36 7.62
C TYR A 161 0.54 -9.15 8.07
N GLY A 162 1.08 -10.14 8.79
CA GLY A 162 2.48 -10.15 9.20
C GLY A 162 2.86 -9.13 10.29
N SER A 163 1.91 -8.35 10.79
CA SER A 163 2.17 -7.40 11.87
C SER A 163 2.19 -8.12 13.23
N SER A 164 3.30 -7.99 13.96
CA SER A 164 3.35 -8.43 15.36
C SER A 164 2.66 -7.40 16.27
N PRO A 165 2.15 -7.81 17.47
CA PRO A 165 1.56 -6.88 18.41
C PRO A 165 2.50 -5.72 18.81
N GLN A 166 3.80 -5.98 18.89
CA GLN A 166 4.80 -4.95 19.17
C GLN A 166 5.00 -4.02 17.96
N GLY A 167 5.11 -4.57 16.75
CA GLY A 167 5.21 -3.80 15.51
C GLY A 167 4.00 -2.89 15.29
N ALA A 168 2.80 -3.42 15.54
CA ALA A 168 1.56 -2.64 15.47
C ALA A 168 1.57 -1.45 16.45
N ARG A 169 1.98 -1.67 17.72
CA ARG A 169 2.10 -0.58 18.70
C ARG A 169 3.12 0.48 18.29
N THR A 170 4.29 0.07 17.83
CA THR A 170 5.32 1.01 17.35
C THR A 170 4.81 1.87 16.22
N ARG A 171 4.13 1.28 15.24
CA ARG A 171 3.57 2.00 14.10
C ARG A 171 2.43 2.92 14.51
N LEU A 172 1.49 2.46 15.36
CA LEU A 172 0.42 3.31 15.90
C LEU A 172 0.98 4.53 16.65
N THR A 173 2.01 4.34 17.49
CA THR A 173 2.68 5.45 18.15
C THR A 173 3.32 6.40 17.15
N GLY A 174 4.06 5.87 16.15
CA GLY A 174 4.68 6.69 15.11
C GLY A 174 3.68 7.53 14.33
N TRP A 175 2.50 6.98 14.00
CA TRP A 175 1.44 7.73 13.33
C TRP A 175 0.80 8.82 14.18
N THR A 176 0.64 8.60 15.47
CA THR A 176 -0.10 9.52 16.37
C THR A 176 0.77 10.58 17.03
N SER A 177 2.04 10.26 17.29
CA SER A 177 2.96 11.14 18.04
C SER A 177 4.27 11.46 17.32
N GLY A 178 4.45 10.98 16.09
CA GLY A 178 5.66 11.29 15.31
C GLY A 178 5.77 12.77 14.98
N ASP A 179 6.98 13.33 15.17
CA ASP A 179 7.32 14.72 14.81
C ASP A 179 7.53 14.89 13.30
N GLY A 180 7.02 13.95 12.52
CA GLY A 180 7.18 13.90 11.07
C GLY A 180 6.81 15.22 10.40
N GLY A 181 7.74 15.73 9.61
CA GLY A 181 7.61 16.96 8.87
C GLY A 181 6.70 16.79 7.66
N GLY A 182 6.41 17.91 7.03
CA GLY A 182 5.64 17.98 5.79
C GLY A 182 4.34 18.74 5.96
N GLU A 183 3.94 19.37 4.87
CA GLU A 183 2.79 20.28 4.84
C GLU A 183 1.49 19.59 5.32
N PHE A 184 1.33 18.29 5.03
CA PHE A 184 0.10 17.56 5.35
C PHE A 184 0.24 16.57 6.51
N ALA A 185 1.31 16.63 7.29
CA ALA A 185 1.53 15.73 8.43
C ALA A 185 0.42 15.81 9.49
N ILE A 186 -0.15 16.99 9.71
CA ILE A 186 -1.28 17.18 10.62
C ILE A 186 -2.51 16.36 10.18
N TRP A 187 -2.75 16.26 8.88
CA TRP A 187 -3.85 15.48 8.34
C TRP A 187 -3.60 13.98 8.46
N ALA A 188 -2.36 13.53 8.30
CA ALA A 188 -1.99 12.15 8.51
C ALA A 188 -2.20 11.72 9.97
N ARG A 189 -1.78 12.55 10.94
CA ARG A 189 -2.03 12.31 12.38
C ARG A 189 -3.52 12.32 12.72
N ARG A 190 -4.28 13.26 12.16
CA ARG A 190 -5.74 13.27 12.32
C ARG A 190 -6.36 11.99 11.76
N GLY A 191 -5.96 11.58 10.56
CA GLY A 191 -6.40 10.31 9.97
C GLY A 191 -6.09 9.12 10.85
N ALA A 192 -4.90 9.08 11.44
CA ALA A 192 -4.51 8.02 12.38
C ALA A 192 -5.43 7.95 13.60
N ALA A 193 -5.72 9.09 14.23
CA ALA A 193 -6.63 9.17 15.38
C ALA A 193 -8.07 8.75 14.99
N ASP A 194 -8.56 9.24 13.86
CA ASP A 194 -9.89 8.88 13.31
C ASP A 194 -9.98 7.38 12.99
N GLY A 195 -8.89 6.77 12.47
CA GLY A 195 -8.80 5.34 12.17
C GLY A 195 -8.85 4.46 13.42
N ILE A 196 -8.13 4.84 14.46
CA ILE A 196 -8.18 4.16 15.76
C ILE A 196 -9.58 4.25 16.36
N ALA A 197 -10.20 5.44 16.37
CA ALA A 197 -11.55 5.63 16.87
C ALA A 197 -12.57 4.83 16.07
N PHE A 198 -12.43 4.77 14.74
CA PHE A 198 -13.27 3.94 13.87
C PHE A 198 -13.14 2.44 14.24
N ALA A 199 -11.93 1.94 14.43
CA ALA A 199 -11.72 0.55 14.80
C ALA A 199 -12.38 0.19 16.14
N ALA A 200 -12.28 1.07 17.13
CA ALA A 200 -12.94 0.91 18.42
C ALA A 200 -14.48 0.87 18.30
N GLN A 201 -15.07 1.76 17.48
CA GLN A 201 -16.51 1.81 17.23
C GLN A 201 -17.03 0.65 16.39
N ALA A 202 -16.20 0.16 15.45
CA ALA A 202 -16.57 -0.97 14.60
C ALA A 202 -16.59 -2.30 15.38
N GLY A 203 -15.85 -2.39 16.47
CA GLY A 203 -15.73 -3.61 17.25
C GLY A 203 -15.15 -4.76 16.42
N GLY A 204 -15.61 -5.97 16.65
CA GLY A 204 -15.16 -7.18 15.93
C GLY A 204 -15.79 -7.40 14.54
N ASP A 205 -16.68 -6.55 14.06
CA ASP A 205 -17.42 -6.76 12.82
C ASP A 205 -16.57 -6.52 11.57
N PRO A 206 -16.17 -7.59 10.81
CA PRO A 206 -15.36 -7.47 9.61
C PRO A 206 -16.02 -6.66 8.50
N ALA A 207 -17.36 -6.73 8.39
CA ALA A 207 -18.10 -6.08 7.32
C ALA A 207 -17.93 -4.55 7.35
N ARG A 208 -17.75 -3.96 8.54
CA ARG A 208 -17.52 -2.51 8.70
C ARG A 208 -16.19 -2.04 8.11
N PHE A 209 -15.19 -2.93 8.00
CA PHE A 209 -13.87 -2.59 7.46
C PHE A 209 -13.78 -2.64 5.93
N THR A 210 -14.79 -3.18 5.25
CA THR A 210 -14.80 -3.24 3.76
C THR A 210 -14.70 -1.86 3.13
N GLY A 211 -15.24 -0.82 3.78
CA GLY A 211 -15.13 0.56 3.35
C GLY A 211 -13.70 1.10 3.27
N LEU A 212 -12.73 0.50 3.97
CA LEU A 212 -11.31 0.90 3.89
C LEU A 212 -10.71 0.77 2.48
N ASN A 213 -11.33 -0.05 1.62
CA ASN A 213 -10.92 -0.26 0.23
C ASN A 213 -11.85 0.45 -0.78
N ASP A 214 -12.82 1.26 -0.29
CA ASP A 214 -13.70 2.08 -1.14
C ASP A 214 -13.27 3.55 -1.14
N PRO A 215 -12.68 4.07 -2.24
CA PRO A 215 -12.23 5.46 -2.32
C PRO A 215 -13.38 6.46 -2.09
N ALA A 216 -14.60 6.17 -2.54
CA ALA A 216 -15.73 7.07 -2.37
C ALA A 216 -16.20 7.13 -0.91
N TRP A 217 -16.18 6.01 -0.20
CA TRP A 217 -16.46 5.96 1.22
C TRP A 217 -15.42 6.74 2.03
N LEU A 218 -14.14 6.57 1.74
CA LEU A 218 -13.04 7.31 2.37
C LEU A 218 -13.15 8.82 2.12
N ARG A 219 -13.52 9.23 0.89
CA ARG A 219 -13.70 10.63 0.55
C ARG A 219 -14.84 11.27 1.37
N ARG A 220 -16.00 10.62 1.44
CA ARG A 220 -17.12 11.09 2.27
C ARG A 220 -16.76 11.24 3.75
N ARG A 221 -15.98 10.29 4.29
CA ARG A 221 -15.53 10.39 5.69
C ARG A 221 -14.57 11.54 5.91
N PHE A 222 -13.62 11.74 5.00
CA PHE A 222 -12.72 12.89 5.06
C PHE A 222 -13.49 14.21 5.02
N GLU A 223 -14.43 14.38 4.11
CA GLU A 223 -15.24 15.59 3.98
C GLU A 223 -16.06 15.90 5.24
N ALA A 224 -16.47 14.88 5.97
CA ALA A 224 -17.19 15.04 7.24
C ALA A 224 -16.28 15.56 8.38
N VAL A 225 -14.97 15.29 8.33
CA VAL A 225 -14.01 15.73 9.35
C VAL A 225 -13.21 16.97 8.94
N ALA A 226 -13.17 17.31 7.67
CA ALA A 226 -12.44 18.47 7.14
C ALA A 226 -13.20 19.81 7.26
N ARG A 227 -14.44 19.77 7.73
CA ARG A 227 -15.30 20.96 8.02
C ARG A 227 -14.94 21.57 9.40
#